data_efe64b40ca057f88821bd6c9f0a0e80a
#
_entry.id   efe64b40ca057f88821bd6c9f0a0e80a
#
_cell.length_a   1.000
_cell.length_b   1.000
_cell.length_c   1.000
_cell.angle_alpha   90.00
_cell.angle_beta   90.00
_cell.angle_gamma   90.00
#
_symmetry.space_group_name_H-M   'P 1'
#
loop_
_entity.id
_entity.type
_entity.pdbx_description
1 polymer ?
#
loop_
_entity_poly.entity_id
_entity_poly.type
_entity_poly.pdbx_seq_one_letter_code
_entity_poly.pdbx_strand_id
1 'polypeptide(L)'
;EDHEEEIELALKGADMVFVTAGEGGGTGTGAAPVVAKIAKRLGALTVGVVTRPFDVEGKRRAEQAAAGIDALRAEVDTLIVVPNQRLLEHTNKSLSLLEAFNIADDVLRAGVQGITDLIVTPGLINVDFADVRSVMQGAGSALMGIGTAKGDDRAIRAAEAAISSPLLETTVDGAHG
;
A
#
# COMPACT_ATOMS: atom_id res chain seq x y z
N GLU A 1 3.42 22.55 -7.27
CA GLU A 1 4.51 23.29 -7.93
C GLU A 1 5.24 24.22 -6.95
N ASP A 2 4.52 25.00 -6.14
CA ASP A 2 5.15 26.02 -5.27
C ASP A 2 6.04 25.47 -4.14
N HIS A 3 5.94 24.18 -3.81
CA HIS A 3 6.69 23.49 -2.74
C HIS A 3 7.52 22.28 -3.22
N GLU A 4 7.76 22.14 -4.51
CA GLU A 4 8.52 20.99 -5.04
C GLU A 4 9.95 20.93 -4.48
N GLU A 5 10.62 22.09 -4.36
CA GLU A 5 11.98 22.16 -3.82
C GLU A 5 12.05 21.72 -2.36
N GLU A 6 11.04 22.04 -1.55
CA GLU A 6 10.97 21.63 -0.14
C GLU A 6 10.78 20.11 -0.03
N ILE A 7 9.91 19.54 -0.89
CA ILE A 7 9.68 18.10 -0.96
C ILE A 7 10.95 17.39 -1.43
N GLU A 8 11.62 17.90 -2.44
CA GLU A 8 12.88 17.34 -2.96
C GLU A 8 13.97 17.34 -1.89
N LEU A 9 14.10 18.43 -1.13
CA LEU A 9 15.03 18.53 -0.02
C LEU A 9 14.73 17.51 1.09
N ALA A 10 13.45 17.33 1.41
CA ALA A 10 13.02 16.38 2.44
C ALA A 10 13.26 14.90 2.03
N LEU A 11 13.18 14.60 0.74
CA LEU A 11 13.35 13.24 0.22
C LEU A 11 14.79 12.92 -0.21
N LYS A 12 15.67 13.92 -0.21
CA LYS A 12 17.04 13.78 -0.68
C LYS A 12 17.82 12.73 0.12
N GLY A 13 18.41 11.77 -0.61
CA GLY A 13 19.20 10.69 -0.01
C GLY A 13 18.39 9.50 0.51
N ALA A 14 17.07 9.50 0.29
CA ALA A 14 16.26 8.32 0.58
C ALA A 14 16.48 7.23 -0.46
N ASP A 15 16.73 6.00 -0.02
CA ASP A 15 16.81 4.82 -0.89
C ASP A 15 15.43 4.31 -1.28
N MET A 16 14.43 4.51 -0.42
CA MET A 16 13.05 4.10 -0.60
C MET A 16 12.09 5.15 -0.05
N VAL A 17 10.99 5.37 -0.75
CA VAL A 17 9.93 6.29 -0.35
C VAL A 17 8.58 5.59 -0.44
N PHE A 18 7.86 5.58 0.67
CA PHE A 18 6.45 5.19 0.69
C PHE A 18 5.57 6.43 0.53
N VAL A 19 4.66 6.36 -0.42
CA VAL A 19 3.62 7.38 -0.61
C VAL A 19 2.30 6.76 -0.20
N THR A 20 1.74 7.24 0.93
CA THR A 20 0.50 6.71 1.47
C THR A 20 -0.59 7.77 1.46
N ALA A 21 -1.78 7.40 1.00
CA ALA A 21 -2.93 8.29 0.97
C ALA A 21 -4.26 7.53 0.96
N GLY A 22 -5.30 8.17 1.48
CA GLY A 22 -6.68 7.82 1.13
C GLY A 22 -7.07 8.56 -0.15
N GLU A 23 -7.37 7.80 -1.19
CA GLU A 23 -7.74 8.36 -2.49
C GLU A 23 -9.20 8.82 -2.53
N GLY A 24 -9.51 9.78 -3.40
CA GLY A 24 -10.83 10.37 -3.57
C GLY A 24 -11.03 11.71 -2.86
N GLY A 25 -10.08 12.11 -2.02
CA GLY A 25 -10.00 13.46 -1.46
C GLY A 25 -9.17 14.40 -2.34
N GLY A 26 -9.05 15.67 -1.95
CA GLY A 26 -8.27 16.68 -2.69
C GLY A 26 -6.77 16.52 -2.47
N THR A 27 -6.34 16.44 -1.20
CA THR A 27 -4.92 16.46 -0.84
C THR A 27 -4.21 15.17 -1.24
N GLY A 28 -4.70 14.00 -0.81
CA GLY A 28 -4.08 12.72 -1.13
C GLY A 28 -4.03 12.47 -2.63
N THR A 29 -5.19 12.56 -3.28
CA THR A 29 -5.35 12.31 -4.71
C THR A 29 -4.50 13.24 -5.58
N GLY A 30 -4.38 14.51 -5.20
CA GLY A 30 -3.62 15.52 -5.97
C GLY A 30 -2.13 15.54 -5.67
N ALA A 31 -1.74 15.36 -4.39
CA ALA A 31 -0.35 15.47 -3.98
C ALA A 31 0.46 14.18 -4.14
N ALA A 32 -0.17 13.00 -3.95
CA ALA A 32 0.55 11.73 -4.00
C ALA A 32 1.31 11.49 -5.31
N PRO A 33 0.74 11.71 -6.51
CA PRO A 33 1.48 11.56 -7.77
C PRO A 33 2.67 12.53 -7.88
N VAL A 34 2.53 13.76 -7.38
CA VAL A 34 3.61 14.77 -7.41
C VAL A 34 4.78 14.33 -6.52
N VAL A 35 4.49 13.90 -5.30
CA VAL A 35 5.51 13.41 -4.36
C VAL A 35 6.20 12.16 -4.93
N ALA A 36 5.43 11.23 -5.48
CA ALA A 36 5.97 10.01 -6.10
C ALA A 36 6.92 10.34 -7.26
N LYS A 37 6.53 11.26 -8.14
CA LYS A 37 7.36 11.73 -9.25
C LYS A 37 8.68 12.33 -8.78
N ILE A 38 8.67 13.13 -7.70
CA ILE A 38 9.88 13.71 -7.13
C ILE A 38 10.77 12.61 -6.55
N ALA A 39 10.21 11.68 -5.77
CA ALA A 39 10.95 10.56 -5.20
C ALA A 39 11.63 9.70 -6.28
N LYS A 40 10.90 9.36 -7.34
CA LYS A 40 11.42 8.60 -8.47
C LYS A 40 12.52 9.34 -9.23
N ARG A 41 12.39 10.67 -9.42
CA ARG A 41 13.41 11.53 -10.02
C ARG A 41 14.71 11.55 -9.19
N LEU A 42 14.62 11.44 -7.88
CA LEU A 42 15.76 11.33 -6.96
C LEU A 42 16.42 9.94 -6.95
N GLY A 43 15.84 8.96 -7.65
CA GLY A 43 16.36 7.59 -7.74
C GLY A 43 15.92 6.68 -6.58
N ALA A 44 15.00 7.14 -5.73
CA ALA A 44 14.42 6.32 -4.68
C ALA A 44 13.47 5.25 -5.25
N LEU A 45 13.50 4.04 -4.68
CA LEU A 45 12.46 3.05 -4.92
C LEU A 45 11.14 3.61 -4.37
N THR A 46 10.17 3.86 -5.24
CA THR A 46 8.93 4.54 -4.87
C THR A 46 7.76 3.59 -4.83
N VAL A 47 7.18 3.41 -3.64
CA VAL A 47 6.07 2.48 -3.41
C VAL A 47 4.83 3.26 -2.96
N GLY A 48 3.76 3.15 -3.73
CA GLY A 48 2.46 3.69 -3.36
C GLY A 48 1.65 2.65 -2.55
N VAL A 49 1.09 3.07 -1.41
CA VAL A 49 0.16 2.25 -0.61
C VAL A 49 -1.05 3.12 -0.31
N VAL A 50 -2.15 2.89 -1.02
CA VAL A 50 -3.32 3.78 -0.98
C VAL A 50 -4.61 3.02 -0.78
N THR A 51 -5.64 3.70 -0.28
CA THR A 51 -6.97 3.12 -0.11
C THR A 51 -7.96 3.67 -1.13
N ARG A 52 -8.89 2.81 -1.57
CA ARG A 52 -10.13 3.24 -2.23
C ARG A 52 -11.19 3.56 -1.18
N PRO A 53 -12.00 4.62 -1.41
CA PRO A 53 -13.05 4.99 -0.47
C PRO A 53 -14.10 3.89 -0.29
N PHE A 54 -14.80 3.95 0.85
CA PHE A 54 -15.99 3.15 1.07
C PHE A 54 -17.14 3.58 0.16
N ASP A 55 -18.06 2.67 -0.19
CA ASP A 55 -19.22 2.96 -1.03
C ASP A 55 -20.10 4.07 -0.44
N VAL A 56 -20.21 4.12 0.90
CA VAL A 56 -20.95 5.17 1.63
C VAL A 56 -20.43 6.58 1.40
N GLU A 57 -19.17 6.73 0.98
CA GLU A 57 -18.56 8.04 0.70
C GLU A 57 -19.04 8.65 -0.64
N GLY A 58 -19.69 7.84 -1.45
CA GLY A 58 -20.40 8.26 -2.65
C GLY A 58 -19.59 8.14 -3.95
N LYS A 59 -20.35 8.09 -5.05
CA LYS A 59 -19.85 7.81 -6.40
C LYS A 59 -18.80 8.81 -6.88
N ARG A 60 -19.01 10.10 -6.61
CA ARG A 60 -18.06 11.17 -7.00
C ARG A 60 -16.68 10.90 -6.39
N ARG A 61 -16.64 10.49 -5.12
CA ARG A 61 -15.39 10.21 -4.42
C ARG A 61 -14.69 8.97 -4.99
N ALA A 62 -15.46 7.95 -5.35
CA ALA A 62 -14.94 6.76 -6.00
C ALA A 62 -14.34 7.06 -7.39
N GLU A 63 -14.99 7.92 -8.19
CA GLU A 63 -14.47 8.35 -9.50
C GLU A 63 -13.19 9.17 -9.37
N GLN A 64 -13.13 10.09 -8.40
CA GLN A 64 -11.92 10.86 -8.10
C GLN A 64 -10.78 9.95 -7.64
N ALA A 65 -11.07 8.96 -6.80
CA ALA A 65 -10.09 7.98 -6.35
C ALA A 65 -9.53 7.16 -7.51
N ALA A 66 -10.38 6.69 -8.43
CA ALA A 66 -9.92 5.95 -9.60
C ALA A 66 -8.94 6.77 -10.46
N ALA A 67 -9.28 8.02 -10.75
CA ALA A 67 -8.41 8.92 -11.50
C ALA A 67 -7.07 9.20 -10.78
N GLY A 68 -7.10 9.38 -9.45
CA GLY A 68 -5.88 9.58 -8.64
C GLY A 68 -4.99 8.36 -8.59
N ILE A 69 -5.58 7.17 -8.43
CA ILE A 69 -4.87 5.90 -8.46
C ILE A 69 -4.17 5.69 -9.80
N ASP A 70 -4.84 6.00 -10.92
CA ASP A 70 -4.25 5.87 -12.24
C ASP A 70 -3.10 6.87 -12.46
N ALA A 71 -3.25 8.10 -11.96
CA ALA A 71 -2.18 9.09 -11.99
C ALA A 71 -0.97 8.68 -11.13
N LEU A 72 -1.22 8.14 -9.92
CA LEU A 72 -0.17 7.66 -9.02
C LEU A 72 0.55 6.44 -9.60
N ARG A 73 -0.19 5.52 -10.24
CA ARG A 73 0.38 4.31 -10.87
C ARG A 73 1.44 4.65 -11.91
N ALA A 74 1.29 5.74 -12.64
CA ALA A 74 2.28 6.18 -13.63
C ALA A 74 3.59 6.68 -13.00
N GLU A 75 3.56 7.10 -11.74
CA GLU A 75 4.68 7.75 -11.07
C GLU A 75 5.38 6.89 -10.00
N VAL A 76 4.85 5.71 -9.67
CA VAL A 76 5.47 4.79 -8.71
C VAL A 76 6.14 3.59 -9.39
N ASP A 77 7.00 2.89 -8.67
CA ASP A 77 7.55 1.60 -9.11
C ASP A 77 6.58 0.47 -8.81
N THR A 78 5.96 0.53 -7.64
CA THR A 78 4.96 -0.44 -7.18
C THR A 78 3.79 0.29 -6.54
N LEU A 79 2.56 -0.13 -6.87
CA LEU A 79 1.34 0.40 -6.29
C LEU A 79 0.51 -0.72 -5.64
N ILE A 80 0.27 -0.57 -4.35
CA ILE A 80 -0.64 -1.40 -3.57
C ILE A 80 -1.91 -0.59 -3.33
N VAL A 81 -3.05 -1.11 -3.79
CA VAL A 81 -4.35 -0.49 -3.58
C VAL A 81 -5.16 -1.35 -2.63
N VAL A 82 -5.64 -0.75 -1.55
CA VAL A 82 -6.47 -1.39 -0.53
C VAL A 82 -7.93 -0.98 -0.74
N PRO A 83 -8.83 -1.90 -1.09
CA PRO A 83 -10.25 -1.58 -1.24
C PRO A 83 -10.92 -1.55 0.13
N ASN A 84 -11.21 -0.36 0.67
CA ASN A 84 -11.83 -0.22 1.99
C ASN A 84 -13.14 -1.01 2.14
N GLN A 85 -13.95 -1.10 1.08
CA GLN A 85 -15.21 -1.83 1.09
C GLN A 85 -15.02 -3.31 1.46
N ARG A 86 -13.94 -3.95 0.97
CA ARG A 86 -13.61 -5.34 1.30
C ARG A 86 -13.32 -5.58 2.78
N LEU A 87 -12.83 -4.56 3.48
CA LEU A 87 -12.56 -4.64 4.92
C LEU A 87 -13.85 -4.80 5.73
N LEU A 88 -14.96 -4.24 5.25
CA LEU A 88 -16.26 -4.35 5.90
C LEU A 88 -16.94 -5.70 5.66
N GLU A 89 -16.77 -6.29 4.48
CA GLU A 89 -17.40 -7.55 4.10
C GLU A 89 -17.01 -8.73 4.99
N HIS A 90 -15.83 -8.68 5.59
CA HIS A 90 -15.28 -9.74 6.46
C HIS A 90 -15.46 -9.46 7.94
N THR A 91 -16.17 -8.39 8.30
CA THR A 91 -16.42 -8.04 9.70
C THR A 91 -17.87 -8.40 10.07
N ASN A 92 -18.03 -9.40 10.93
CA ASN A 92 -19.34 -9.86 11.43
C ASN A 92 -20.01 -8.89 12.42
N LYS A 93 -19.58 -7.63 12.48
CA LYS A 93 -20.09 -6.62 13.43
C LYS A 93 -20.61 -5.40 12.67
N SER A 94 -21.68 -4.81 13.17
CA SER A 94 -22.09 -3.47 12.77
C SER A 94 -21.02 -2.48 13.26
N LEU A 95 -20.09 -2.09 12.38
CA LEU A 95 -19.06 -1.10 12.66
C LEU A 95 -19.61 0.31 12.48
N SER A 96 -19.20 1.21 13.36
CA SER A 96 -19.34 2.63 13.08
C SER A 96 -18.40 3.05 11.94
N LEU A 97 -18.73 4.14 11.28
CA LEU A 97 -17.88 4.68 10.20
C LEU A 97 -16.45 5.01 10.69
N LEU A 98 -16.33 5.50 11.91
CA LEU A 98 -15.03 5.80 12.53
C LEU A 98 -14.19 4.53 12.73
N GLU A 99 -14.80 3.45 13.19
CA GLU A 99 -14.10 2.16 13.34
C GLU A 99 -13.67 1.59 11.99
N ALA A 100 -14.50 1.77 10.95
CA ALA A 100 -14.14 1.36 9.59
C ALA A 100 -12.91 2.12 9.07
N PHE A 101 -12.82 3.42 9.28
CA PHE A 101 -11.63 4.20 8.91
C PHE A 101 -10.40 3.78 9.71
N ASN A 102 -10.52 3.52 11.01
CA ASN A 102 -9.39 3.03 11.81
C ASN A 102 -8.85 1.70 11.28
N ILE A 103 -9.73 0.79 10.86
CA ILE A 103 -9.30 -0.47 10.23
C ILE A 103 -8.53 -0.21 8.93
N ALA A 104 -8.99 0.71 8.09
CA ALA A 104 -8.30 1.06 6.86
C ALA A 104 -6.90 1.67 7.14
N ASP A 105 -6.77 2.52 8.13
CA ASP A 105 -5.50 3.09 8.57
C ASP A 105 -4.55 2.02 9.11
N ASP A 106 -5.06 1.06 9.88
CA ASP A 106 -4.29 -0.07 10.39
C ASP A 106 -3.74 -0.94 9.26
N VAL A 107 -4.52 -1.15 8.22
CA VAL A 107 -4.10 -1.91 7.03
C VAL A 107 -3.01 -1.18 6.25
N LEU A 108 -3.14 0.13 6.02
CA LEU A 108 -2.09 0.94 5.39
C LEU A 108 -0.78 0.88 6.18
N ARG A 109 -0.87 1.03 7.51
CA ARG A 109 0.29 0.93 8.39
C ARG A 109 0.92 -0.45 8.34
N ALA A 110 0.12 -1.52 8.38
CA ALA A 110 0.61 -2.89 8.30
C ALA A 110 1.29 -3.16 6.95
N GLY A 111 0.80 -2.60 5.86
CA GLY A 111 1.41 -2.69 4.52
C GLY A 111 2.80 -2.08 4.47
N VAL A 112 2.93 -0.85 4.96
CA VAL A 112 4.23 -0.15 5.03
C VAL A 112 5.18 -0.88 5.98
N GLN A 113 4.70 -1.24 7.17
CA GLN A 113 5.51 -1.91 8.19
C GLN A 113 5.98 -3.29 7.71
N GLY A 114 5.13 -4.09 7.07
CA GLY A 114 5.49 -5.41 6.57
C GLY A 114 6.67 -5.37 5.59
N ILE A 115 6.68 -4.40 4.67
CA ILE A 115 7.81 -4.21 3.74
C ILE A 115 9.04 -3.67 4.48
N THR A 116 8.85 -2.71 5.37
CA THR A 116 9.97 -2.12 6.13
C THR A 116 10.63 -3.15 7.04
N ASP A 117 9.86 -3.98 7.73
CA ASP A 117 10.36 -5.01 8.64
C ASP A 117 11.22 -6.06 7.92
N LEU A 118 10.92 -6.37 6.65
CA LEU A 118 11.76 -7.26 5.84
C LEU A 118 13.18 -6.71 5.64
N ILE A 119 13.31 -5.38 5.59
CA ILE A 119 14.59 -4.70 5.32
C ILE A 119 15.36 -4.42 6.61
N VAL A 120 14.66 -3.98 7.67
CA VAL A 120 15.33 -3.45 8.88
C VAL A 120 15.36 -4.42 10.05
N THR A 121 14.51 -5.45 10.05
CA THR A 121 14.42 -6.39 11.19
C THR A 121 15.28 -7.61 10.94
N PRO A 122 16.32 -7.86 11.75
CA PRO A 122 17.15 -9.06 11.64
C PRO A 122 16.30 -10.33 11.86
N GLY A 123 16.32 -11.23 10.90
CA GLY A 123 15.62 -12.52 10.95
C GLY A 123 16.57 -13.72 10.83
N LEU A 124 16.01 -14.92 10.71
CA LEU A 124 16.77 -16.12 10.39
C LEU A 124 17.33 -16.07 8.95
N ILE A 125 16.60 -15.42 8.05
CA ILE A 125 17.03 -15.11 6.69
C ILE A 125 16.85 -13.59 6.56
N ASN A 126 17.95 -12.91 6.24
CA ASN A 126 17.92 -11.47 6.03
C ASN A 126 17.73 -11.19 4.55
N VAL A 127 16.79 -10.32 4.24
CA VAL A 127 16.58 -9.78 2.91
C VAL A 127 17.25 -8.40 2.87
N ASP A 128 18.17 -8.20 1.94
CA ASP A 128 18.77 -6.89 1.78
C ASP A 128 17.92 -5.96 0.90
N PHE A 129 18.23 -4.66 0.94
CA PHE A 129 17.47 -3.68 0.17
C PHE A 129 17.58 -3.92 -1.35
N ALA A 130 18.69 -4.50 -1.82
CA ALA A 130 18.87 -4.79 -3.24
C ALA A 130 17.90 -5.86 -3.74
N ASP A 131 17.62 -6.87 -2.90
CA ASP A 131 16.63 -7.91 -3.19
C ASP A 131 15.22 -7.32 -3.29
N VAL A 132 14.83 -6.49 -2.31
CA VAL A 132 13.54 -5.80 -2.31
C VAL A 132 13.41 -4.91 -3.55
N ARG A 133 14.45 -4.13 -3.86
CA ARG A 133 14.48 -3.28 -5.05
C ARG A 133 14.30 -4.11 -6.33
N SER A 134 14.97 -5.25 -6.45
CA SER A 134 14.90 -6.08 -7.66
C SER A 134 13.51 -6.62 -7.96
N VAL A 135 12.72 -6.91 -6.91
CA VAL A 135 11.34 -7.39 -7.01
C VAL A 135 10.36 -6.25 -7.26
N MET A 136 10.54 -5.11 -6.59
CA MET A 136 9.54 -4.04 -6.57
C MET A 136 9.76 -2.96 -7.62
N GLN A 137 10.97 -2.80 -8.17
CA GLN A 137 11.26 -1.76 -9.15
C GLN A 137 10.53 -2.04 -10.46
N GLY A 138 9.64 -1.14 -10.85
CA GLY A 138 8.87 -1.25 -12.09
C GLY A 138 7.85 -2.40 -12.09
N ALA A 139 7.50 -2.97 -10.93
CA ALA A 139 6.54 -4.07 -10.82
C ALA A 139 5.09 -3.66 -11.15
N GLY A 140 4.79 -2.36 -11.09
CA GLY A 140 3.45 -1.85 -11.39
C GLY A 140 2.47 -2.09 -10.24
N SER A 141 1.44 -2.91 -10.44
CA SER A 141 0.47 -3.23 -9.39
C SER A 141 0.94 -4.42 -8.55
N ALA A 142 0.88 -4.28 -7.24
CA ALA A 142 1.15 -5.36 -6.30
C ALA A 142 -0.06 -5.66 -5.42
N LEU A 143 -0.12 -6.90 -4.96
CA LEU A 143 -1.14 -7.38 -4.04
C LEU A 143 -0.51 -7.60 -2.66
N MET A 144 -1.28 -7.33 -1.63
CA MET A 144 -0.86 -7.54 -0.25
C MET A 144 -1.88 -8.40 0.50
N GLY A 145 -1.41 -9.47 1.10
CA GLY A 145 -2.20 -10.27 2.03
C GLY A 145 -1.48 -10.40 3.35
N ILE A 146 -2.22 -10.39 4.45
CA ILE A 146 -1.67 -10.52 5.81
C ILE A 146 -2.28 -11.74 6.47
N GLY A 147 -1.42 -12.63 6.97
CA GLY A 147 -1.84 -13.79 7.74
C GLY A 147 -0.99 -13.99 8.97
N THR A 148 -1.64 -14.27 10.10
CA THR A 148 -0.98 -14.58 11.37
C THR A 148 -1.56 -15.84 11.97
N ALA A 149 -0.72 -16.71 12.53
CA ALA A 149 -1.15 -17.91 13.23
C ALA A 149 -0.22 -18.26 14.40
N LYS A 150 -0.75 -18.99 15.37
CA LYS A 150 -0.01 -19.51 16.54
C LYS A 150 -0.28 -20.99 16.70
N GLY A 151 0.61 -21.70 17.40
CA GLY A 151 0.50 -23.14 17.69
C GLY A 151 1.04 -24.03 16.58
N ASP A 152 0.57 -25.26 16.54
CA ASP A 152 0.96 -26.24 15.53
C ASP A 152 0.50 -25.78 14.14
N ASP A 153 1.30 -26.13 13.10
CA ASP A 153 1.07 -25.75 11.72
C ASP A 153 0.94 -24.24 11.47
N ARG A 154 1.45 -23.40 12.39
CA ARG A 154 1.32 -21.94 12.33
C ARG A 154 1.80 -21.33 11.02
N ALA A 155 2.85 -21.89 10.41
CA ALA A 155 3.40 -21.37 9.15
C ALA A 155 2.41 -21.58 7.99
N ILE A 156 1.84 -22.79 7.87
CA ILE A 156 0.85 -23.13 6.84
C ILE A 156 -0.41 -22.29 7.04
N ARG A 157 -0.93 -22.25 8.27
CA ARG A 157 -2.14 -21.48 8.61
C ARG A 157 -1.97 -19.98 8.38
N ALA A 158 -0.80 -19.42 8.66
CA ALA A 158 -0.50 -18.01 8.38
C ALA A 158 -0.44 -17.75 6.86
N ALA A 159 0.17 -18.64 6.09
CA ALA A 159 0.22 -18.54 4.64
C ALA A 159 -1.19 -18.64 4.02
N GLU A 160 -1.99 -19.61 4.45
CA GLU A 160 -3.39 -19.75 4.00
C GLU A 160 -4.21 -18.50 4.33
N ALA A 161 -4.04 -17.93 5.52
CA ALA A 161 -4.72 -16.70 5.92
C ALA A 161 -4.27 -15.50 5.06
N ALA A 162 -2.99 -15.40 4.71
CA ALA A 162 -2.48 -14.35 3.84
C ALA A 162 -3.04 -14.45 2.41
N ILE A 163 -3.04 -15.66 1.83
CA ILE A 163 -3.58 -15.90 0.48
C ILE A 163 -5.10 -15.67 0.42
N SER A 164 -5.79 -15.94 1.51
CA SER A 164 -7.24 -15.75 1.63
C SER A 164 -7.61 -14.36 2.17
N SER A 165 -6.65 -13.45 2.24
CA SER A 165 -6.86 -12.11 2.80
C SER A 165 -7.89 -11.32 1.97
N PRO A 166 -8.86 -10.66 2.61
CA PRO A 166 -9.83 -9.81 1.94
C PRO A 166 -9.20 -8.59 1.25
N LEU A 167 -7.93 -8.29 1.58
CA LEU A 167 -7.16 -7.20 0.97
C LEU A 167 -6.78 -7.49 -0.49
N LEU A 168 -6.86 -8.75 -0.93
CA LEU A 168 -6.57 -9.13 -2.30
C LEU A 168 -7.77 -8.81 -3.20
N GLU A 169 -7.60 -7.92 -4.15
CA GLU A 169 -8.63 -7.60 -5.16
C GLU A 169 -8.76 -8.70 -6.23
N THR A 170 -7.69 -9.46 -6.44
CA THR A 170 -7.62 -10.53 -7.44
C THR A 170 -6.98 -11.77 -6.83
N THR A 171 -7.05 -12.89 -7.55
CA THR A 171 -6.34 -14.11 -7.16
C THR A 171 -4.83 -13.91 -7.28
N VAL A 172 -4.08 -14.59 -6.43
CA VAL A 172 -2.60 -14.58 -6.47
C VAL A 172 -2.03 -15.45 -7.60
N ASP A 173 -2.88 -16.08 -8.40
CA ASP A 173 -2.45 -16.93 -9.51
C ASP A 173 -1.64 -16.13 -10.54
N GLY A 174 -0.41 -16.57 -10.77
CA GLY A 174 0.52 -15.90 -11.68
C GLY A 174 1.24 -14.67 -11.10
N ALA A 175 1.09 -14.38 -9.81
CA ALA A 175 1.86 -13.36 -9.14
C ALA A 175 3.33 -13.80 -8.99
N HIS A 176 4.25 -12.85 -9.12
CA HIS A 176 5.67 -13.00 -8.81
C HIS A 176 5.97 -12.34 -7.47
N GLY A 177 6.76 -12.98 -6.63
CA GLY A 177 7.14 -12.49 -5.30
C GLY A 177 8.55 -12.90 -4.93
#